data_9203742bbd1005b382ba783d0742a499
#
_entry.id   9203742bbd1005b382ba783d0742a499
#
_cell.length_a   1.000
_cell.length_b   1.000
_cell.length_c   1.000
_cell.angle_alpha   90.00
_cell.angle_beta   90.00
_cell.angle_gamma   90.00
#
_symmetry.space_group_name_H-M   'P 1'
#
loop_
_entity.id
_entity.type
_entity.pdbx_description
1 polymer ?
#
loop_
_entity_poly.entity_id
_entity_poly.type
_entity_poly.pdbx_seq_one_letter_code
_entity_poly.pdbx_strand_id
1 'polypeptide(L)'
;MNQPEVELEDLGLIDYKQCWDYQTKLFDASVQLKIKNRKFPENRVSTKNHLIFCEHPHVYTLGKSGDLKNLLIDGPKRKEKNISFYKINRGGDITYHGPGQLVVYPILDLDYFFSDIHKYLRLLEESVILTLADYGVTGQRLDGFTGVWVDAEKETPRKICAIGVKCSRWVTMHGIGFNINSNLDYFKHIVPCGIEDKSCLLYTSDAADEGL
;
A
#
# COMPACT_ATOMS: atom_id res chain seq x y z
N MET A 1 22.66 0.40 20.30
CA MET A 1 22.45 0.76 18.88
C MET A 1 21.41 1.86 18.90
N ASN A 2 21.70 3.01 18.30
CA ASN A 2 20.67 4.07 18.18
C ASN A 2 19.52 3.52 17.31
N GLN A 3 18.28 3.79 17.75
CA GLN A 3 17.11 3.47 16.94
C GLN A 3 17.20 4.24 15.61
N PRO A 4 16.85 3.62 14.48
CA PRO A 4 16.84 4.31 13.20
C PRO A 4 15.80 5.44 13.21
N GLU A 5 16.21 6.62 12.77
CA GLU A 5 15.29 7.74 12.57
C GLU A 5 14.43 7.48 11.31
N VAL A 6 13.15 7.90 11.39
CA VAL A 6 12.20 7.84 10.29
C VAL A 6 11.60 9.23 10.10
N GLU A 7 11.82 9.83 8.94
CA GLU A 7 11.21 11.11 8.56
C GLU A 7 9.73 10.90 8.20
N LEU A 8 8.83 11.59 8.90
CA LEU A 8 7.39 11.54 8.64
C LEU A 8 7.01 12.68 7.70
N GLU A 9 6.25 12.37 6.66
CA GLU A 9 5.79 13.34 5.66
C GLU A 9 4.31 13.11 5.37
N ASP A 10 3.51 14.16 5.44
CA ASP A 10 2.13 14.17 4.96
C ASP A 10 2.06 15.05 3.72
N LEU A 11 1.76 14.43 2.57
CA LEU A 11 1.67 15.11 1.28
C LEU A 11 0.21 15.50 0.91
N GLY A 12 -0.75 15.19 1.79
CA GLY A 12 -2.15 15.44 1.54
C GLY A 12 -2.65 14.78 0.25
N LEU A 13 -3.57 15.44 -0.47
CA LEU A 13 -4.05 14.97 -1.77
C LEU A 13 -3.04 15.32 -2.86
N ILE A 14 -2.35 14.33 -3.37
CA ILE A 14 -1.29 14.47 -4.37
C ILE A 14 -1.53 13.57 -5.59
N ASP A 15 -1.20 14.04 -6.80
CA ASP A 15 -1.23 13.23 -8.01
C ASP A 15 -0.35 11.97 -7.85
N TYR A 16 -0.89 10.83 -8.31
CA TYR A 16 -0.21 9.53 -8.15
C TYR A 16 1.18 9.50 -8.80
N LYS A 17 1.30 10.06 -10.01
CA LYS A 17 2.58 10.04 -10.75
C LYS A 17 3.63 10.91 -10.06
N GLN A 18 3.24 12.08 -9.55
CA GLN A 18 4.12 12.97 -8.80
C GLN A 18 4.62 12.29 -7.53
N CYS A 19 3.72 11.66 -6.76
CA CYS A 19 4.09 10.93 -5.55
C CYS A 19 4.96 9.70 -5.87
N TRP A 20 4.65 8.95 -6.94
CA TRP A 20 5.46 7.82 -7.39
C TRP A 20 6.87 8.24 -7.81
N ASP A 21 7.02 9.36 -8.52
CA ASP A 21 8.33 9.91 -8.88
C ASP A 21 9.13 10.32 -7.63
N TYR A 22 8.47 10.92 -6.65
CA TYR A 22 9.06 11.26 -5.38
C TYR A 22 9.55 10.01 -4.61
N GLN A 23 8.69 9.00 -4.45
CA GLN A 23 9.07 7.72 -3.87
C GLN A 23 10.28 7.10 -4.59
N THR A 24 10.26 7.11 -5.94
CA THR A 24 11.34 6.55 -6.77
C THR A 24 12.67 7.25 -6.49
N LYS A 25 12.66 8.59 -6.38
CA LYS A 25 13.85 9.37 -6.04
C LYS A 25 14.44 8.96 -4.69
N LEU A 26 13.63 8.83 -3.64
CA LEU A 26 14.06 8.43 -2.30
C LEU A 26 14.58 6.99 -2.27
N PHE A 27 13.84 6.09 -2.91
CA PHE A 27 14.20 4.68 -3.04
C PHE A 27 15.53 4.51 -3.76
N ASP A 28 15.69 5.13 -4.93
CA ASP A 28 16.90 5.01 -5.76
C ASP A 28 18.10 5.64 -5.04
N ALA A 29 17.93 6.77 -4.36
CA ALA A 29 18.99 7.39 -3.56
C ALA A 29 19.49 6.41 -2.49
N SER A 30 18.60 5.76 -1.74
CA SER A 30 18.96 4.77 -0.72
C SER A 30 19.65 3.55 -1.33
N VAL A 31 19.11 3.00 -2.44
CA VAL A 31 19.71 1.86 -3.14
C VAL A 31 21.11 2.18 -3.66
N GLN A 32 21.29 3.34 -4.29
CA GLN A 32 22.62 3.76 -4.81
C GLN A 32 23.62 3.98 -3.67
N LEU A 33 23.16 4.55 -2.56
CA LEU A 33 24.01 4.74 -1.38
C LEU A 33 24.47 3.41 -0.79
N LYS A 34 23.58 2.40 -0.70
CA LYS A 34 23.95 1.04 -0.28
C LYS A 34 24.96 0.38 -1.21
N ILE A 35 24.81 0.58 -2.54
CA ILE A 35 25.80 0.09 -3.51
C ILE A 35 27.16 0.76 -3.29
N LYS A 36 27.18 2.09 -3.10
CA LYS A 36 28.41 2.85 -2.82
C LYS A 36 29.06 2.39 -1.51
N ASN A 37 28.29 2.26 -0.44
CA ASN A 37 28.75 1.80 0.87
C ASN A 37 29.39 0.40 0.81
N ARG A 38 28.83 -0.50 -0.01
CA ARG A 38 29.40 -1.83 -0.23
C ARG A 38 30.74 -1.79 -0.96
N LYS A 39 30.87 -0.83 -1.91
CA LYS A 39 32.10 -0.67 -2.70
C LYS A 39 33.21 0.04 -1.92
N PHE A 40 32.84 0.97 -1.02
CA PHE A 40 33.73 1.81 -0.25
C PHE A 40 33.34 1.81 1.22
N PRO A 41 33.59 0.68 1.95
CA PRO A 41 33.10 0.51 3.32
C PRO A 41 33.69 1.51 4.32
N GLU A 42 34.89 2.05 4.05
CA GLU A 42 35.57 3.07 4.86
C GLU A 42 34.87 4.43 4.83
N ASN A 43 34.10 4.72 3.77
CA ASN A 43 33.35 5.96 3.58
C ASN A 43 31.83 5.76 3.72
N ARG A 44 31.44 4.84 4.58
CA ARG A 44 30.03 4.47 4.74
C ARG A 44 29.19 5.64 5.27
N VAL A 45 28.09 5.92 4.57
CA VAL A 45 27.07 6.93 4.92
C VAL A 45 25.75 6.22 5.19
N SER A 46 25.01 6.64 6.22
CA SER A 46 23.72 6.06 6.55
C SER A 46 22.65 6.43 5.52
N THR A 47 21.79 5.47 5.18
CA THR A 47 20.59 5.73 4.41
C THR A 47 19.52 6.39 5.30
N LYS A 48 18.59 7.12 4.70
CA LYS A 48 17.44 7.70 5.37
C LYS A 48 16.23 6.77 5.24
N ASN A 49 15.34 6.86 6.23
CA ASN A 49 14.05 6.19 6.21
C ASN A 49 12.95 7.23 6.17
N HIS A 50 11.90 6.97 5.37
CA HIS A 50 10.77 7.87 5.22
C HIS A 50 9.47 7.10 5.41
N LEU A 51 8.49 7.75 6.02
CA LEU A 51 7.12 7.28 6.11
C LEU A 51 6.21 8.37 5.55
N ILE A 52 5.67 8.16 4.36
CA ILE A 52 4.88 9.13 3.63
C ILE A 52 3.41 8.77 3.75
N PHE A 53 2.60 9.74 4.16
CA PHE A 53 1.14 9.68 4.18
C PHE A 53 0.59 10.54 3.04
N CYS A 54 -0.43 10.07 2.35
CA CYS A 54 -1.11 10.86 1.32
C CYS A 54 -2.48 10.28 0.98
N GLU A 55 -3.21 11.02 0.16
CA GLU A 55 -4.35 10.56 -0.63
C GLU A 55 -4.06 10.79 -2.11
N HIS A 56 -4.75 10.10 -3.00
CA HIS A 56 -4.63 10.31 -4.44
C HIS A 56 -5.98 10.67 -5.08
N PRO A 57 -5.99 11.44 -6.19
CA PRO A 57 -7.10 11.42 -7.13
C PRO A 57 -7.36 9.99 -7.64
N HIS A 58 -8.52 9.77 -8.25
CA HIS A 58 -8.90 8.45 -8.75
C HIS A 58 -7.86 7.85 -9.69
N VAL A 59 -7.31 6.70 -9.32
CA VAL A 59 -6.28 5.98 -10.08
C VAL A 59 -6.37 4.47 -9.89
N TYR A 60 -6.19 3.73 -10.97
CA TYR A 60 -5.91 2.29 -10.94
C TYR A 60 -4.44 2.04 -11.14
N THR A 61 -3.86 1.14 -10.33
CA THR A 61 -2.47 0.71 -10.47
C THR A 61 -2.40 -0.79 -10.67
N LEU A 62 -1.75 -1.22 -11.75
CA LEU A 62 -1.51 -2.63 -12.05
C LEU A 62 -0.10 -3.00 -11.60
N GLY A 63 -0.01 -3.91 -10.63
CA GLY A 63 1.23 -4.43 -10.10
C GLY A 63 1.93 -5.40 -11.04
N LYS A 64 3.10 -5.89 -10.61
CA LYS A 64 3.98 -6.73 -11.44
C LYS A 64 3.36 -8.09 -11.84
N SER A 65 2.53 -8.68 -10.98
CA SER A 65 1.84 -9.94 -11.22
C SER A 65 0.41 -9.77 -11.74
N GLY A 66 0.01 -8.52 -12.05
CA GLY A 66 -1.35 -8.22 -12.48
C GLY A 66 -1.63 -8.52 -13.94
N ASP A 67 -2.87 -8.89 -14.24
CA ASP A 67 -3.39 -9.10 -15.58
C ASP A 67 -4.28 -7.91 -15.97
N LEU A 68 -4.10 -7.37 -17.19
CA LEU A 68 -4.94 -6.29 -17.72
C LEU A 68 -6.42 -6.67 -17.87
N LYS A 69 -6.75 -7.95 -17.98
CA LYS A 69 -8.14 -8.42 -17.99
C LYS A 69 -8.88 -8.08 -16.70
N ASN A 70 -8.15 -7.86 -15.58
CA ASN A 70 -8.71 -7.46 -14.31
C ASN A 70 -9.12 -5.98 -14.27
N LEU A 71 -8.83 -5.19 -15.33
CA LEU A 71 -9.33 -3.83 -15.52
C LEU A 71 -10.58 -3.88 -16.40
N LEU A 72 -11.76 -3.78 -15.79
CA LEU A 72 -13.05 -3.95 -16.45
C LEU A 72 -13.58 -2.67 -17.14
N ILE A 73 -13.01 -1.51 -16.82
CA ILE A 73 -13.38 -0.21 -17.40
C ILE A 73 -12.46 0.15 -18.56
N ASP A 74 -13.04 0.54 -19.69
CA ASP A 74 -12.31 0.96 -20.91
C ASP A 74 -11.66 2.37 -20.77
N GLY A 75 -10.82 2.71 -21.76
CA GLY A 75 -10.10 3.98 -21.78
C GLY A 75 -11.00 5.21 -21.87
N PRO A 76 -12.00 5.26 -22.76
CA PRO A 76 -12.96 6.35 -22.87
C PRO A 76 -13.69 6.63 -21.55
N LYS A 77 -14.28 5.62 -20.91
CA LYS A 77 -14.99 5.75 -19.64
C LYS A 77 -14.06 6.19 -18.49
N ARG A 78 -12.79 5.73 -18.48
CA ARG A 78 -11.82 6.21 -17.49
C ARG A 78 -11.53 7.70 -17.65
N LYS A 79 -11.39 8.19 -18.89
CA LYS A 79 -11.21 9.61 -19.18
C LYS A 79 -12.41 10.43 -18.73
N GLU A 80 -13.63 10.00 -19.04
CA GLU A 80 -14.88 10.64 -18.61
C GLU A 80 -14.95 10.80 -17.08
N LYS A 81 -14.51 9.76 -16.35
CA LYS A 81 -14.49 9.74 -14.88
C LYS A 81 -13.22 10.35 -14.26
N ASN A 82 -12.32 10.91 -15.06
CA ASN A 82 -11.01 11.42 -14.62
C ASN A 82 -10.19 10.39 -13.81
N ILE A 83 -10.17 9.14 -14.27
CA ILE A 83 -9.43 8.05 -13.62
C ILE A 83 -8.12 7.81 -14.36
N SER A 84 -6.99 8.00 -13.67
CA SER A 84 -5.66 7.64 -14.16
C SER A 84 -5.42 6.13 -14.12
N PHE A 85 -4.47 5.65 -14.91
CA PHE A 85 -4.04 4.25 -14.90
C PHE A 85 -2.54 4.13 -15.10
N TYR A 86 -1.88 3.38 -14.23
CA TYR A 86 -0.44 3.13 -14.31
C TYR A 86 -0.11 1.65 -14.13
N LYS A 87 0.80 1.15 -14.98
CA LYS A 87 1.51 -0.11 -14.71
C LYS A 87 2.75 0.20 -13.87
N ILE A 88 2.89 -0.49 -12.75
CA ILE A 88 3.93 -0.23 -11.78
C ILE A 88 4.60 -1.53 -11.31
N ASN A 89 5.71 -1.41 -10.61
CA ASN A 89 6.54 -2.57 -10.22
C ASN A 89 6.40 -2.98 -8.74
N ARG A 90 5.26 -2.64 -8.08
CA ARG A 90 4.92 -3.23 -6.77
C ARG A 90 4.50 -4.69 -6.92
N GLY A 91 4.55 -5.44 -5.84
CA GLY A 91 3.92 -6.75 -5.75
C GLY A 91 2.40 -6.67 -5.88
N GLY A 92 1.77 -7.81 -6.20
CA GLY A 92 0.32 -7.93 -6.35
C GLY A 92 -0.19 -7.54 -7.74
N ASP A 93 -1.52 -7.57 -7.87
CA ASP A 93 -2.30 -7.33 -9.07
C ASP A 93 -2.82 -5.89 -9.13
N ILE A 94 -4.00 -5.68 -9.71
CA ILE A 94 -4.65 -4.38 -9.82
C ILE A 94 -5.23 -3.92 -8.49
N THR A 95 -5.16 -2.62 -8.23
CA THR A 95 -5.87 -1.97 -7.12
C THR A 95 -6.33 -0.57 -7.51
N TYR A 96 -7.17 0.01 -6.67
CA TYR A 96 -7.67 1.37 -6.79
C TYR A 96 -7.12 2.23 -5.65
N HIS A 97 -6.83 3.50 -5.98
CA HIS A 97 -6.64 4.58 -5.01
C HIS A 97 -7.55 5.74 -5.37
N GLY A 98 -8.04 6.45 -4.37
CA GLY A 98 -8.92 7.61 -4.55
C GLY A 98 -9.10 8.41 -3.27
N PRO A 99 -9.78 9.56 -3.33
CA PRO A 99 -10.08 10.38 -2.16
C PRO A 99 -10.77 9.56 -1.05
N GLY A 100 -10.40 9.85 0.20
CA GLY A 100 -10.87 9.11 1.38
C GLY A 100 -10.14 7.79 1.65
N GLN A 101 -9.16 7.40 0.81
CA GLN A 101 -8.27 6.29 1.09
C GLN A 101 -6.95 6.81 1.67
N LEU A 102 -6.62 6.43 2.89
CA LEU A 102 -5.30 6.71 3.44
C LEU A 102 -4.27 5.81 2.75
N VAL A 103 -3.31 6.44 2.09
CA VAL A 103 -2.20 5.75 1.45
C VAL A 103 -0.92 6.00 2.25
N VAL A 104 -0.20 4.92 2.57
CA VAL A 104 1.04 5.00 3.34
C VAL A 104 2.18 4.31 2.57
N TYR A 105 3.25 5.05 2.35
CA TYR A 105 4.44 4.58 1.65
C TYR A 105 5.66 4.57 2.57
N PRO A 106 6.00 3.42 3.20
CA PRO A 106 7.22 3.27 3.96
C PRO A 106 8.40 3.03 3.01
N ILE A 107 9.34 3.99 2.96
CA ILE A 107 10.59 3.87 2.21
C ILE A 107 11.70 3.67 3.23
N LEU A 108 11.95 2.40 3.57
CA LEU A 108 12.80 2.00 4.67
C LEU A 108 13.99 1.16 4.18
N ASP A 109 15.14 1.37 4.78
CA ASP A 109 16.26 0.43 4.69
C ASP A 109 16.09 -0.62 5.80
N LEU A 110 15.59 -1.79 5.43
CA LEU A 110 15.31 -2.87 6.38
C LEU A 110 16.56 -3.43 7.08
N ASP A 111 17.77 -3.16 6.59
CA ASP A 111 18.99 -3.55 7.30
C ASP A 111 19.11 -2.89 8.68
N TYR A 112 18.42 -1.76 8.92
CA TYR A 112 18.34 -1.14 10.24
C TYR A 112 17.34 -1.80 11.19
N PHE A 113 16.44 -2.63 10.67
CA PHE A 113 15.37 -3.26 11.42
C PHE A 113 15.52 -4.78 11.41
N PHE A 114 15.33 -5.39 10.24
CA PHE A 114 15.47 -6.83 9.98
C PHE A 114 15.40 -7.10 8.48
N SER A 115 16.13 -8.09 8.00
CA SER A 115 16.16 -8.48 6.58
C SER A 115 15.21 -9.64 6.29
N ASP A 116 13.89 -9.40 6.42
CA ASP A 116 12.83 -10.39 6.16
C ASP A 116 11.59 -9.68 5.59
N ILE A 117 11.29 -9.92 4.32
CA ILE A 117 10.17 -9.27 3.62
C ILE A 117 8.80 -9.81 4.07
N HIS A 118 8.71 -11.08 4.46
CA HIS A 118 7.46 -11.65 4.97
C HIS A 118 7.13 -11.06 6.34
N LYS A 119 8.11 -10.99 7.23
CA LYS A 119 7.97 -10.31 8.52
C LYS A 119 7.57 -8.83 8.33
N TYR A 120 8.17 -8.14 7.36
CA TYR A 120 7.82 -6.76 7.06
C TYR A 120 6.34 -6.63 6.67
N LEU A 121 5.84 -7.47 5.76
CA LEU A 121 4.43 -7.45 5.36
C LEU A 121 3.51 -7.73 6.56
N ARG A 122 3.85 -8.72 7.40
CA ARG A 122 3.06 -9.02 8.61
C ARG A 122 3.03 -7.86 9.61
N LEU A 123 4.12 -7.09 9.73
CA LEU A 123 4.16 -5.89 10.59
C LEU A 123 3.34 -4.73 10.01
N LEU A 124 3.31 -4.56 8.69
CA LEU A 124 2.41 -3.60 8.05
C LEU A 124 0.95 -3.94 8.30
N GLU A 125 0.58 -5.22 8.19
CA GLU A 125 -0.77 -5.67 8.53
C GLU A 125 -1.08 -5.45 10.00
N GLU A 126 -0.14 -5.79 10.90
CA GLU A 126 -0.32 -5.60 12.33
C GLU A 126 -0.56 -4.14 12.69
N SER A 127 0.19 -3.20 12.07
CA SER A 127 -0.02 -1.77 12.33
C SER A 127 -1.43 -1.32 11.99
N VAL A 128 -2.02 -1.83 10.90
CA VAL A 128 -3.41 -1.52 10.51
C VAL A 128 -4.40 -2.22 11.45
N ILE A 129 -4.15 -3.48 11.84
CA ILE A 129 -5.00 -4.23 12.77
C ILE A 129 -5.08 -3.53 14.12
N LEU A 130 -3.95 -3.10 14.66
CA LEU A 130 -3.89 -2.34 15.92
C LEU A 130 -4.60 -0.98 15.81
N THR A 131 -4.40 -0.28 14.69
CA THR A 131 -5.11 0.98 14.44
C THR A 131 -6.63 0.76 14.40
N LEU A 132 -7.12 -0.27 13.71
CA LEU A 132 -8.54 -0.60 13.68
C LEU A 132 -9.09 -0.93 15.07
N ALA A 133 -8.31 -1.65 15.90
CA ALA A 133 -8.71 -2.00 17.25
C ALA A 133 -8.91 -0.76 18.14
N ASP A 134 -8.10 0.29 17.98
CA ASP A 134 -8.27 1.56 18.70
C ASP A 134 -9.61 2.25 18.39
N TYR A 135 -10.21 1.92 17.22
CA TYR A 135 -11.53 2.41 16.79
C TYR A 135 -12.64 1.37 16.95
N GLY A 136 -12.41 0.27 17.68
CA GLY A 136 -13.41 -0.76 17.94
C GLY A 136 -13.71 -1.70 16.76
N VAL A 137 -12.89 -1.69 15.70
CA VAL A 137 -13.06 -2.57 14.54
C VAL A 137 -12.08 -3.74 14.61
N THR A 138 -12.58 -4.96 14.48
CA THR A 138 -11.76 -6.18 14.47
C THR A 138 -11.17 -6.42 13.09
N GLY A 139 -9.92 -5.98 12.89
CA GLY A 139 -9.13 -6.30 11.71
C GLY A 139 -8.45 -7.66 11.86
N GLN A 140 -8.36 -8.42 10.77
CA GLN A 140 -7.80 -9.79 10.77
C GLN A 140 -6.93 -10.02 9.53
N ARG A 141 -6.05 -11.01 9.61
CA ARG A 141 -5.37 -11.59 8.43
C ARG A 141 -6.23 -12.71 7.85
N LEU A 142 -6.12 -12.91 6.56
CA LEU A 142 -6.73 -14.02 5.86
C LEU A 142 -5.62 -14.91 5.28
N ASP A 143 -5.63 -16.20 5.61
CA ASP A 143 -4.59 -17.15 5.18
C ASP A 143 -4.47 -17.21 3.65
N GLY A 144 -3.23 -17.14 3.17
CA GLY A 144 -2.93 -17.11 1.74
C GLY A 144 -3.08 -15.74 1.07
N PHE A 145 -3.58 -14.71 1.78
CA PHE A 145 -3.77 -13.38 1.23
C PHE A 145 -3.05 -12.31 2.03
N THR A 146 -2.46 -11.35 1.31
CA THR A 146 -1.85 -10.16 1.92
C THR A 146 -2.88 -9.04 2.05
N GLY A 147 -2.82 -8.31 3.17
CA GLY A 147 -3.71 -7.21 3.50
C GLY A 147 -4.49 -7.46 4.79
N VAL A 148 -5.33 -6.49 5.17
CA VAL A 148 -6.17 -6.61 6.37
C VAL A 148 -7.63 -6.74 5.95
N TRP A 149 -8.33 -7.61 6.64
CA TRP A 149 -9.69 -8.02 6.35
C TRP A 149 -10.58 -7.82 7.57
N VAL A 150 -11.86 -7.63 7.33
CA VAL A 150 -12.93 -7.70 8.33
C VAL A 150 -13.78 -8.91 7.97
N ASP A 151 -14.35 -9.55 8.99
CA ASP A 151 -15.15 -10.77 8.82
C ASP A 151 -14.37 -11.91 8.12
N ALA A 152 -13.11 -12.11 8.48
CA ALA A 152 -12.24 -13.11 7.83
C ALA A 152 -12.75 -14.55 8.02
N GLU A 153 -13.57 -14.78 9.06
CA GLU A 153 -14.20 -16.07 9.39
C GLU A 153 -15.53 -16.30 8.63
N LYS A 154 -16.11 -15.27 8.01
CA LYS A 154 -17.35 -15.38 7.26
C LYS A 154 -17.12 -15.90 5.84
N GLU A 155 -18.18 -16.38 5.17
CA GLU A 155 -18.11 -16.82 3.76
C GLU A 155 -17.64 -15.71 2.82
N THR A 156 -17.95 -14.46 3.15
CA THR A 156 -17.63 -13.28 2.34
C THR A 156 -16.71 -12.30 3.11
N PRO A 157 -15.43 -12.65 3.31
CA PRO A 157 -14.50 -11.73 3.96
C PRO A 157 -14.30 -10.45 3.14
N ARG A 158 -14.21 -9.31 3.83
CA ARG A 158 -14.14 -7.98 3.21
C ARG A 158 -12.76 -7.35 3.46
N LYS A 159 -12.05 -6.98 2.39
CA LYS A 159 -10.73 -6.35 2.51
C LYS A 159 -10.87 -4.86 2.81
N ILE A 160 -10.33 -4.42 3.95
CA ILE A 160 -10.30 -3.02 4.35
C ILE A 160 -8.97 -2.34 3.99
N CYS A 161 -7.89 -3.11 3.94
CA CYS A 161 -6.57 -2.59 3.61
C CYS A 161 -5.85 -3.50 2.61
N ALA A 162 -5.43 -2.92 1.50
CA ALA A 162 -4.56 -3.56 0.52
C ALA A 162 -3.10 -3.21 0.79
N ILE A 163 -2.19 -4.18 0.63
CA ILE A 163 -0.76 -3.99 0.82
C ILE A 163 -0.02 -4.54 -0.40
N GLY A 164 0.83 -3.69 -0.99
CA GLY A 164 1.67 -4.09 -2.10
C GLY A 164 2.98 -3.30 -2.10
N VAL A 165 4.10 -3.98 -1.91
CA VAL A 165 5.42 -3.37 -1.77
C VAL A 165 6.36 -3.78 -2.89
N LYS A 166 7.41 -2.99 -3.09
CA LYS A 166 8.62 -3.35 -3.83
C LYS A 166 9.78 -3.33 -2.85
N CYS A 167 10.66 -4.31 -2.94
CA CYS A 167 11.90 -4.34 -2.18
C CYS A 167 13.09 -4.61 -3.11
N SER A 168 14.16 -3.84 -2.94
CA SER A 168 15.44 -4.11 -3.59
C SER A 168 16.58 -3.75 -2.65
N ARG A 169 17.53 -4.65 -2.50
CA ARG A 169 18.64 -4.50 -1.54
C ARG A 169 18.17 -4.12 -0.13
N TRP A 170 17.05 -4.68 0.27
CA TRP A 170 16.38 -4.40 1.55
C TRP A 170 15.87 -2.95 1.71
N VAL A 171 15.83 -2.16 0.65
CA VAL A 171 15.09 -0.89 0.63
C VAL A 171 13.70 -1.14 0.09
N THR A 172 12.69 -0.58 0.77
CA THR A 172 11.26 -0.72 0.43
C THR A 172 10.72 0.50 -0.28
N MET A 173 9.65 0.35 -1.05
CA MET A 173 8.77 1.42 -1.55
C MET A 173 7.37 0.89 -1.85
N HIS A 174 6.43 1.77 -2.17
CA HIS A 174 4.99 1.51 -2.15
C HIS A 174 4.55 1.12 -0.74
N GLY A 175 3.39 0.51 -0.54
CA GLY A 175 2.96 0.15 0.81
C GLY A 175 1.48 -0.17 0.92
N ILE A 176 0.74 0.69 1.58
CA ILE A 176 -0.60 0.47 2.13
C ILE A 176 -1.62 1.33 1.39
N GLY A 177 -2.78 0.76 1.06
CA GLY A 177 -3.99 1.48 0.69
C GLY A 177 -5.11 1.10 1.66
N PHE A 178 -5.42 1.98 2.62
CA PHE A 178 -6.37 1.75 3.69
C PHE A 178 -7.68 2.51 3.40
N ASN A 179 -8.77 1.77 3.21
CA ASN A 179 -10.07 2.33 2.90
C ASN A 179 -10.72 2.91 4.17
N ILE A 180 -10.71 4.24 4.31
CA ILE A 180 -11.39 4.92 5.43
C ILE A 180 -12.72 5.47 4.97
N ASN A 181 -12.72 6.39 3.98
CA ASN A 181 -13.92 7.02 3.43
C ASN A 181 -13.95 6.94 1.88
N SER A 182 -13.28 5.94 1.31
CA SER A 182 -13.16 5.79 -0.14
C SER A 182 -14.50 5.43 -0.78
N ASN A 183 -14.78 5.94 -1.97
CA ASN A 183 -15.91 5.46 -2.74
C ASN A 183 -15.63 4.07 -3.31
N LEU A 184 -16.27 3.03 -2.75
CA LEU A 184 -16.08 1.63 -3.14
C LEU A 184 -16.65 1.28 -4.52
N ASP A 185 -17.51 2.10 -5.12
CA ASP A 185 -18.03 1.86 -6.47
C ASP A 185 -16.94 1.77 -7.53
N TYR A 186 -15.82 2.43 -7.28
CA TYR A 186 -14.64 2.35 -8.16
C TYR A 186 -14.01 0.95 -8.19
N PHE A 187 -14.14 0.16 -7.12
CA PHE A 187 -13.67 -1.24 -7.12
C PHE A 187 -14.49 -2.15 -8.03
N LYS A 188 -15.75 -1.78 -8.39
CA LYS A 188 -16.58 -2.52 -9.35
C LYS A 188 -16.00 -2.51 -10.78
N HIS A 189 -15.04 -1.62 -11.06
CA HIS A 189 -14.37 -1.52 -12.35
C HIS A 189 -13.10 -2.35 -12.45
N ILE A 190 -12.77 -3.12 -11.44
CA ILE A 190 -11.61 -4.01 -11.43
C ILE A 190 -11.99 -5.35 -10.79
N VAL A 191 -11.20 -6.40 -11.07
CA VAL A 191 -11.19 -7.64 -10.27
C VAL A 191 -10.03 -7.52 -9.28
N PRO A 192 -10.27 -7.10 -8.02
CA PRO A 192 -9.18 -6.84 -7.08
C PRO A 192 -8.40 -8.11 -6.78
N CYS A 193 -7.09 -8.09 -6.99
CA CYS A 193 -6.20 -9.24 -6.77
C CYS A 193 -6.57 -10.50 -7.58
N GLY A 194 -7.37 -10.39 -8.66
CA GLY A 194 -7.88 -11.52 -9.43
C GLY A 194 -8.84 -12.43 -8.65
N ILE A 195 -9.48 -11.92 -7.59
CA ILE A 195 -10.39 -12.69 -6.73
C ILE A 195 -11.80 -12.18 -6.96
N GLU A 196 -12.62 -12.98 -7.66
CA GLU A 196 -13.99 -12.61 -8.06
C GLU A 196 -14.97 -12.57 -6.87
N ASP A 197 -14.73 -13.37 -5.83
CA ASP A 197 -15.69 -13.61 -4.74
C ASP A 197 -15.46 -12.77 -3.48
N LYS A 198 -14.59 -11.74 -3.52
CA LYS A 198 -14.25 -10.96 -2.33
C LYS A 198 -14.45 -9.47 -2.54
N SER A 199 -15.20 -8.83 -1.65
CA SER A 199 -15.51 -7.40 -1.68
C SER A 199 -14.47 -6.55 -0.94
N CYS A 200 -14.46 -5.24 -1.23
CA CYS A 200 -13.76 -4.24 -0.43
C CYS A 200 -14.72 -3.62 0.59
N LEU A 201 -14.19 -3.17 1.72
CA LEU A 201 -14.93 -2.52 2.80
C LEU A 201 -14.33 -1.14 3.09
N LEU A 202 -15.19 -0.24 3.61
CA LEU A 202 -14.80 1.03 4.21
C LEU A 202 -14.74 0.92 5.73
N TYR A 203 -13.88 1.73 6.36
CA TYR A 203 -14.07 2.12 7.74
C TYR A 203 -15.13 3.23 7.77
N THR A 204 -16.39 2.86 8.00
CA THR A 204 -17.51 3.79 8.23
C THR A 204 -18.20 3.42 9.54
N SER A 205 -19.04 4.31 10.04
CA SER A 205 -19.93 4.03 11.20
C SER A 205 -20.70 2.72 11.04
N ASP A 206 -21.05 2.34 9.81
CA ASP A 206 -21.76 1.09 9.51
C ASP A 206 -20.92 -0.16 9.85
N ALA A 207 -19.59 -0.09 9.76
CA ALA A 207 -18.72 -1.21 10.16
C ALA A 207 -18.62 -1.35 11.70
N ALA A 208 -18.85 -0.26 12.44
CA ALA A 208 -18.90 -0.25 13.90
C ALA A 208 -20.28 -0.67 14.44
N ASP A 209 -21.36 -0.39 13.70
CA ASP A 209 -22.74 -0.70 14.12
C ASP A 209 -23.11 -2.17 13.86
N GLU A 210 -22.46 -2.88 12.92
CA GLU A 210 -22.69 -4.31 12.70
C GLU A 210 -22.02 -5.22 13.75
N GLY A 211 -21.31 -4.66 14.72
CA GLY A 211 -20.57 -5.38 15.77
C GLY A 211 -21.26 -5.40 17.15
N LEU A 212 -22.54 -5.01 17.25
CA LEU A 212 -23.36 -5.07 18.46
C LEU A 212 -24.42 -6.16 18.38
#